data_b963c1f44b5e8f985a295b005d760657
#
_entry.id   b963c1f44b5e8f985a295b005d760657
#
_cell.length_a   1.000
_cell.length_b   1.000
_cell.length_c   1.000
_cell.angle_alpha   90.00
_cell.angle_beta   90.00
_cell.angle_gamma   90.00
#
_symmetry.space_group_name_H-M   'P 1'
#
loop_
_entity.id
_entity.type
_entity.pdbx_description
1 polymer ?
#
loop_
_entity_poly.entity_id
_entity_poly.type
_entity_poly.pdbx_seq_one_letter_code
_entity_poly.pdbx_strand_id
1 'polypeptide(L)'
;MTTEGFADDGTMIKDLAQFDVAREISDSEQKKPWASGHYAKTLFKKSDLRIVLISLEKSAKMTDHHADGTISVQLLKGSIRFTAQGNAHDLRPGNVLALSASIKHEVEALEESAFLLTVSWPDNDKLQSMKHRGYGT
;
A
#
# COMPACT_ATOMS: atom_id res chain seq x y z
N MET A 1 13.49 0.80 -16.75
CA MET A 1 12.16 1.33 -16.87
C MET A 1 11.89 2.37 -15.81
N THR A 2 11.15 3.26 -16.12
CA THR A 2 11.05 4.46 -15.34
C THR A 2 9.63 4.73 -14.92
N THR A 3 9.50 5.51 -13.86
CA THR A 3 8.24 6.01 -13.38
C THR A 3 8.01 7.45 -13.83
N GLU A 4 8.74 7.91 -14.81
CA GLU A 4 8.73 9.30 -15.20
C GLU A 4 7.38 9.72 -15.70
N GLY A 5 6.44 9.23 -16.02
CA GLY A 5 5.13 9.77 -16.33
C GLY A 5 4.28 9.96 -15.10
N PHE A 6 4.81 9.59 -13.97
CA PHE A 6 4.11 9.67 -12.72
C PHE A 6 4.50 10.96 -12.01
N ALA A 7 3.57 11.85 -11.80
CA ALA A 7 3.86 13.13 -11.18
C ALA A 7 2.83 13.45 -10.11
N ASP A 8 3.30 13.91 -8.97
CA ASP A 8 2.42 14.31 -7.87
C ASP A 8 1.59 15.53 -8.24
N ASP A 9 2.08 16.33 -9.16
CA ASP A 9 1.34 17.50 -9.61
C ASP A 9 0.26 17.16 -10.65
N GLY A 10 0.13 15.89 -11.00
CA GLY A 10 -0.90 15.45 -11.92
C GLY A 10 -0.66 15.80 -13.37
N THR A 11 0.53 16.28 -13.71
CA THR A 11 0.78 16.75 -15.09
C THR A 11 0.82 15.62 -16.09
N MET A 12 1.22 14.42 -15.68
CA MET A 12 1.31 13.30 -16.61
C MET A 12 1.24 11.98 -15.85
N ILE A 13 0.36 11.08 -16.31
CA ILE A 13 0.24 9.74 -15.76
C ILE A 13 0.31 8.77 -16.91
N LYS A 14 1.23 7.83 -16.83
CA LYS A 14 1.38 6.83 -17.88
C LYS A 14 0.33 5.74 -17.75
N ASP A 15 -0.04 5.19 -18.88
CA ASP A 15 -0.97 4.06 -18.90
C ASP A 15 -0.33 2.79 -18.38
N LEU A 16 0.99 2.72 -18.39
CA LEU A 16 1.71 1.54 -17.93
C LEU A 16 2.97 1.98 -17.18
N ALA A 17 3.19 1.38 -16.02
CA ALA A 17 4.41 1.60 -15.26
C ALA A 17 4.82 0.28 -14.62
N GLN A 18 6.12 0.09 -14.51
CA GLN A 18 6.70 -1.11 -13.92
C GLN A 18 7.67 -0.70 -12.83
N PHE A 19 7.62 -1.38 -11.70
CA PHE A 19 8.43 -1.02 -10.56
C PHE A 19 9.24 -2.23 -10.09
N ASP A 20 10.51 -2.00 -9.76
CA ASP A 20 11.34 -2.98 -9.10
C ASP A 20 11.21 -2.75 -7.60
N VAL A 21 10.35 -3.54 -6.96
CA VAL A 21 10.01 -3.33 -5.56
C VAL A 21 11.21 -3.58 -4.64
N ALA A 22 12.04 -4.55 -4.95
CA ALA A 22 13.24 -4.82 -4.17
C ALA A 22 14.16 -3.60 -4.15
N ARG A 23 14.30 -2.94 -5.29
CA ARG A 23 15.10 -1.73 -5.40
C ARG A 23 14.47 -0.57 -4.63
N GLU A 24 13.15 -0.44 -4.68
CA GLU A 24 12.46 0.60 -3.93
C GLU A 24 12.66 0.42 -2.42
N ILE A 25 12.67 -0.81 -1.95
CA ILE A 25 12.95 -1.10 -0.54
C ILE A 25 14.37 -0.68 -0.19
N SER A 26 15.33 -1.07 -1.01
CA SER A 26 16.73 -0.70 -0.81
C SER A 26 16.90 0.82 -0.80
N ASP A 27 16.25 1.51 -1.72
CA ASP A 27 16.29 2.97 -1.77
C ASP A 27 15.69 3.59 -0.51
N SER A 28 14.63 3.00 0.04
CA SER A 28 14.01 3.52 1.26
C SER A 28 14.99 3.43 2.44
N GLU A 29 15.81 2.39 2.47
CA GLU A 29 16.80 2.22 3.54
C GLU A 29 17.86 3.30 3.51
N GLN A 30 18.16 3.85 2.33
CA GLN A 30 19.09 4.97 2.19
C GLN A 30 18.53 6.29 2.74
N LYS A 31 17.23 6.34 3.00
CA LYS A 31 16.57 7.54 3.50
C LYS A 31 16.47 7.57 5.03
N LYS A 32 17.00 6.57 5.71
CA LYS A 32 16.99 6.56 7.17
C LYS A 32 17.83 7.69 7.75
N PRO A 33 17.51 8.21 8.93
CA PRO A 33 16.38 7.80 9.78
C PRO A 33 15.05 8.32 9.25
N TRP A 34 14.01 7.52 9.43
CA TRP A 34 12.66 7.89 8.96
C TRP A 34 11.91 8.63 10.06
N ALA A 35 11.21 9.69 9.67
CA ALA A 35 10.38 10.45 10.61
C ALA A 35 9.31 9.53 11.20
N SER A 36 9.17 9.54 12.51
CA SER A 36 8.21 8.69 13.22
C SER A 36 8.41 7.20 12.94
N GLY A 37 9.59 6.82 12.44
CA GLY A 37 9.92 5.43 12.18
C GLY A 37 9.30 4.85 10.93
N HIS A 38 8.70 5.66 10.06
CA HIS A 38 8.13 5.13 8.84
C HIS A 38 8.39 6.02 7.63
N TYR A 39 8.36 5.40 6.46
CA TYR A 39 8.62 6.03 5.18
C TYR A 39 7.61 5.50 4.17
N ALA A 40 7.01 6.40 3.43
CA ALA A 40 6.03 6.02 2.41
C ALA A 40 6.42 6.66 1.08
N LYS A 41 6.37 5.86 0.03
CA LYS A 41 6.60 6.34 -1.33
C LYS A 41 5.48 5.88 -2.22
N THR A 42 4.78 6.81 -2.84
CA THR A 42 3.76 6.49 -3.81
C THR A 42 4.43 6.09 -5.11
N LEU A 43 4.19 4.86 -5.56
CA LEU A 43 4.77 4.34 -6.79
C LEU A 43 3.86 4.61 -7.99
N PHE A 44 2.56 4.55 -7.79
CA PHE A 44 1.59 4.74 -8.86
C PHE A 44 0.36 5.43 -8.30
N LYS A 45 -0.18 6.39 -9.05
CA LYS A 45 -1.32 7.16 -8.56
C LYS A 45 -2.25 7.49 -9.72
N LYS A 46 -3.47 6.99 -9.60
CA LYS A 46 -4.58 7.36 -10.48
C LYS A 46 -5.81 7.63 -9.63
N SER A 47 -6.89 8.10 -10.28
CA SER A 47 -8.11 8.41 -9.55
C SER A 47 -8.75 7.18 -8.90
N ASP A 48 -8.48 6.00 -9.43
CA ASP A 48 -9.11 4.77 -8.96
C ASP A 48 -8.13 3.77 -8.33
N LEU A 49 -6.82 4.06 -8.36
CA LEU A 49 -5.82 3.13 -7.83
C LEU A 49 -4.60 3.88 -7.34
N ARG A 50 -4.09 3.48 -6.18
CA ARG A 50 -2.82 3.97 -5.68
C ARG A 50 -2.00 2.80 -5.17
N ILE A 51 -0.71 2.78 -5.50
CA ILE A 51 0.22 1.78 -5.02
C ILE A 51 1.31 2.51 -4.25
N VAL A 52 1.49 2.13 -3.00
CA VAL A 52 2.41 2.81 -2.08
C VAL A 52 3.32 1.78 -1.43
N LEU A 53 4.62 2.05 -1.44
CA LEU A 53 5.55 1.28 -0.64
C LEU A 53 5.68 1.94 0.72
N ILE A 54 5.53 1.14 1.78
CA ILE A 54 5.67 1.61 3.16
C ILE A 54 6.76 0.80 3.84
N SER A 55 7.73 1.50 4.42
CA SER A 55 8.80 0.90 5.20
C SER A 55 8.67 1.35 6.65
N LEU A 56 8.87 0.42 7.59
CA LEU A 56 8.71 0.67 9.01
C LEU A 56 9.94 0.20 9.77
N GLU A 57 10.42 1.01 10.70
CA GLU A 57 11.42 0.55 11.66
C GLU A 57 10.76 -0.36 12.69
N LYS A 58 11.56 -1.22 13.30
CA LYS A 58 11.05 -2.10 14.36
C LYS A 58 10.33 -1.28 15.43
N SER A 59 9.18 -1.76 15.85
CA SER A 59 8.32 -1.15 16.86
C SER A 59 7.56 0.09 16.41
N ALA A 60 7.75 0.53 15.17
CA ALA A 60 6.96 1.64 14.65
C ALA A 60 5.50 1.24 14.51
N LYS A 61 4.62 2.19 14.79
CA LYS A 61 3.18 1.98 14.71
C LYS A 61 2.52 3.01 13.83
N MET A 62 1.50 2.58 13.10
CA MET A 62 0.60 3.45 12.37
C MET A 62 -0.79 3.19 12.93
N THR A 63 -1.32 4.14 13.72
CA THR A 63 -2.56 3.94 14.49
C THR A 63 -3.70 4.75 13.91
N ASP A 64 -4.91 4.30 14.15
CA ASP A 64 -6.14 4.98 13.75
C ASP A 64 -6.22 5.30 12.27
N HIS A 65 -5.61 4.46 11.45
CA HIS A 65 -5.66 4.63 10.02
C HIS A 65 -6.97 4.09 9.46
N HIS A 66 -7.40 4.69 8.39
CA HIS A 66 -8.45 4.13 7.56
C HIS A 66 -8.25 4.67 6.14
N ALA A 67 -8.73 3.93 5.18
CA ALA A 67 -8.67 4.34 3.79
C ALA A 67 -10.09 4.46 3.25
N ASP A 68 -10.30 5.42 2.36
CA ASP A 68 -11.60 5.60 1.74
C ASP A 68 -11.90 4.53 0.70
N GLY A 69 -10.91 3.78 0.29
CA GLY A 69 -11.05 2.69 -0.66
C GLY A 69 -10.76 1.35 -0.04
N THR A 70 -11.02 0.31 -0.81
CA THR A 70 -10.62 -1.06 -0.45
C THR A 70 -9.10 -1.14 -0.55
N ILE A 71 -8.48 -1.79 0.41
CA ILE A 71 -7.02 -1.90 0.41
C ILE A 71 -6.56 -3.34 0.38
N SER A 72 -5.36 -3.55 -0.15
CA SER A 72 -4.61 -4.76 0.09
C SER A 72 -3.24 -4.40 0.66
N VAL A 73 -2.76 -5.25 1.54
CA VAL A 73 -1.46 -5.12 2.17
C VAL A 73 -0.69 -6.39 1.89
N GLN A 74 0.43 -6.27 1.18
CA GLN A 74 1.30 -7.40 0.91
C GLN A 74 2.61 -7.19 1.63
N LEU A 75 2.94 -8.04 2.59
CA LEU A 75 4.20 -7.94 3.29
C LEU A 75 5.33 -8.46 2.41
N LEU A 76 6.37 -7.66 2.26
CA LEU A 76 7.50 -7.96 1.40
C LEU A 76 8.73 -8.34 2.21
N LYS A 77 8.88 -7.77 3.40
CA LYS A 77 10.04 -7.96 4.25
C LYS A 77 9.62 -7.76 5.70
N GLY A 78 10.20 -8.54 6.60
CA GLY A 78 9.98 -8.37 8.03
C GLY A 78 8.77 -9.08 8.57
N SER A 79 8.12 -8.48 9.53
CA SER A 79 6.95 -9.04 10.21
C SER A 79 6.12 -7.90 10.74
N ILE A 80 4.83 -7.87 10.42
CA ILE A 80 3.93 -6.84 10.92
C ILE A 80 2.71 -7.47 11.58
N ARG A 81 2.13 -6.73 12.52
CA ARG A 81 0.84 -7.06 13.12
C ARG A 81 -0.17 -6.04 12.64
N PHE A 82 -1.20 -6.52 11.98
CA PHE A 82 -2.28 -5.70 11.45
C PHE A 82 -3.53 -5.96 12.27
N THR A 83 -4.03 -4.94 12.94
CA THR A 83 -5.19 -5.08 13.82
C THR A 83 -6.38 -4.31 13.26
N ALA A 84 -7.50 -4.98 13.10
CA ALA A 84 -8.74 -4.38 12.63
C ALA A 84 -9.92 -5.15 13.23
N GLN A 85 -10.98 -4.44 13.52
CA GLN A 85 -12.22 -5.03 14.04
C GLN A 85 -11.99 -5.91 15.27
N GLY A 86 -11.04 -5.50 16.13
CA GLY A 86 -10.76 -6.20 17.37
C GLY A 86 -9.88 -7.44 17.21
N ASN A 87 -9.40 -7.73 16.03
CA ASN A 87 -8.57 -8.92 15.79
C ASN A 87 -7.21 -8.53 15.24
N ALA A 88 -6.17 -9.20 15.72
CA ALA A 88 -4.81 -9.02 15.26
C ALA A 88 -4.46 -10.09 14.25
N HIS A 89 -3.81 -9.68 13.19
CA HIS A 89 -3.35 -10.57 12.11
C HIS A 89 -1.86 -10.35 11.91
N ASP A 90 -1.09 -11.38 12.14
CA ASP A 90 0.36 -11.31 11.94
C ASP A 90 0.68 -11.74 10.51
N LEU A 91 1.40 -10.88 9.79
CA LEU A 91 1.79 -11.15 8.41
C LEU A 91 3.27 -11.46 8.31
N ARG A 92 3.60 -12.41 7.45
CA ARG A 92 4.97 -12.75 7.05
C ARG A 92 5.17 -12.41 5.58
N PRO A 93 6.42 -12.34 5.13
CA PRO A 93 6.68 -12.06 3.71
C PRO A 93 5.90 -13.01 2.81
N GLY A 94 5.23 -12.42 1.83
CA GLY A 94 4.38 -13.15 0.91
C GLY A 94 2.91 -13.20 1.30
N ASN A 95 2.57 -12.89 2.56
CA ASN A 95 1.17 -12.83 2.96
C ASN A 95 0.51 -11.57 2.39
N VAL A 96 -0.75 -11.70 2.04
CA VAL A 96 -1.58 -10.58 1.58
C VAL A 96 -2.83 -10.53 2.46
N LEU A 97 -3.16 -9.32 2.90
CA LEU A 97 -4.39 -9.07 3.64
C LEU A 97 -5.19 -8.04 2.86
N ALA A 98 -6.50 -8.20 2.81
CA ALA A 98 -7.37 -7.23 2.16
C ALA A 98 -8.42 -6.75 3.15
N LEU A 99 -8.80 -5.49 3.03
CA LEU A 99 -9.72 -4.86 3.98
C LEU A 99 -10.65 -3.91 3.23
N SER A 100 -11.92 -3.97 3.55
CA SER A 100 -12.92 -3.09 2.95
C SER A 100 -12.69 -1.64 3.36
N ALA A 101 -13.24 -0.73 2.56
CA ALA A 101 -13.09 0.71 2.78
C ALA A 101 -13.59 1.14 4.16
N SER A 102 -12.98 2.18 4.68
CA SER A 102 -13.40 2.91 5.88
C SER A 102 -13.32 2.14 7.18
N ILE A 103 -12.66 0.99 7.21
CA ILE A 103 -12.47 0.24 8.44
C ILE A 103 -11.17 0.72 9.09
N LYS A 104 -11.27 1.16 10.33
CA LYS A 104 -10.09 1.59 11.09
C LYS A 104 -9.18 0.42 11.34
N HIS A 105 -7.90 0.68 11.26
CA HIS A 105 -6.90 -0.35 11.48
C HIS A 105 -5.62 0.26 12.04
N GLU A 106 -4.78 -0.61 12.53
CA GLU A 106 -3.50 -0.25 13.11
C GLU A 106 -2.46 -1.25 12.61
N VAL A 107 -1.26 -0.75 12.33
CA VAL A 107 -0.15 -1.58 11.91
C VAL A 107 1.01 -1.38 12.87
N GLU A 108 1.61 -2.47 13.33
CA GLU A 108 2.80 -2.43 14.16
C GLU A 108 3.88 -3.28 13.51
N ALA A 109 5.08 -2.73 13.36
CA ALA A 109 6.21 -3.49 12.86
C ALA A 109 6.84 -4.27 14.01
N LEU A 110 6.81 -5.60 13.93
CA LEU A 110 7.45 -6.47 14.92
C LEU A 110 8.95 -6.57 14.66
N GLU A 111 9.36 -6.34 13.42
CA GLU A 111 10.74 -6.20 12.95
C GLU A 111 10.76 -5.06 11.96
N GLU A 112 11.94 -4.64 11.54
CA GLU A 112 12.02 -3.71 10.42
C GLU A 112 11.35 -4.34 9.21
N SER A 113 10.40 -3.65 8.60
CA SER A 113 9.49 -4.25 7.63
C SER A 113 9.23 -3.33 6.45
N ALA A 114 8.78 -3.95 5.36
CA ALA A 114 8.30 -3.22 4.19
C ALA A 114 7.11 -3.94 3.61
N PHE A 115 6.07 -3.19 3.26
CA PHE A 115 4.90 -3.76 2.62
C PHE A 115 4.38 -2.87 1.51
N LEU A 116 3.67 -3.50 0.60
CA LEU A 116 3.04 -2.82 -0.51
C LEU A 116 1.57 -2.61 -0.17
N LEU A 117 1.16 -1.36 -0.18
CA LEU A 117 -0.23 -0.98 0.06
C LEU A 117 -0.85 -0.61 -1.28
N THR A 118 -1.95 -1.25 -1.62
CA THR A 118 -2.71 -0.89 -2.81
C THR A 118 -4.08 -0.41 -2.35
N VAL A 119 -4.48 0.76 -2.82
CA VAL A 119 -5.78 1.35 -2.49
C VAL A 119 -6.58 1.49 -3.78
N SER A 120 -7.80 0.98 -3.76
CA SER A 120 -8.70 1.02 -4.91
C SER A 120 -9.96 1.79 -4.53
N TRP A 121 -10.31 2.79 -5.33
CA TRP A 121 -11.55 3.55 -5.15
C TRP A 121 -12.53 3.21 -6.26
N PRO A 122 -13.81 3.09 -5.92
CA PRO A 122 -14.78 2.85 -6.98
C PRO A 122 -14.96 4.11 -7.82
N ASP A 123 -15.01 3.87 -9.12
CA ASP A 123 -15.46 4.85 -10.09
C ASP A 123 -16.82 4.36 -10.56
N ASN A 124 -17.84 5.20 -10.54
CA ASN A 124 -19.20 4.75 -10.86
C ASN A 124 -19.30 4.08 -12.22
N ASP A 125 -18.64 4.65 -13.22
CA ASP A 125 -18.65 4.07 -14.56
C ASP A 125 -17.90 2.74 -14.59
N LYS A 126 -16.76 2.66 -13.89
CA LYS A 126 -16.01 1.41 -13.79
C LYS A 126 -16.78 0.35 -13.03
N LEU A 127 -17.44 0.75 -11.95
CA LEU A 127 -18.23 -0.18 -11.17
C LEU A 127 -19.34 -0.80 -11.98
N GLN A 128 -20.04 -0.01 -12.78
CA GLN A 128 -21.06 -0.50 -13.69
C GLN A 128 -20.47 -1.48 -14.70
N SER A 129 -19.34 -1.12 -15.28
CA SER A 129 -18.65 -1.97 -16.24
C SER A 129 -18.25 -3.30 -15.61
N MET A 130 -17.74 -3.29 -14.38
CA MET A 130 -17.32 -4.50 -13.70
C MET A 130 -18.48 -5.44 -13.40
N LYS A 131 -19.64 -4.91 -13.09
CA LYS A 131 -20.84 -5.74 -12.85
C LYS A 131 -21.17 -6.60 -14.05
N HIS A 132 -20.90 -6.12 -15.24
CA HIS A 132 -21.21 -6.84 -16.46
C HIS A 132 -20.08 -7.72 -16.95
N ARG A 133 -18.89 -7.56 -16.41
CA ARG A 133 -17.75 -8.35 -16.83
C ARG A 133 -17.53 -9.60 -16.01
N GLY A 134 -18.06 -9.64 -14.81
CA GLY A 134 -17.88 -10.79 -13.95
C GLY A 134 -16.46 -10.99 -13.45
N TYR A 135 -15.67 -9.96 -13.39
CA TYR A 135 -14.31 -10.06 -12.86
C TYR A 135 -14.31 -10.50 -11.41
N GLY A 136 -13.39 -11.38 -11.07
CA GLY A 136 -13.17 -11.77 -9.71
C GLY A 136 -14.23 -12.62 -9.08
N THR A 137 -15.08 -13.17 -9.88
CA THR A 137 -16.15 -14.02 -9.37
C THR A 137 -15.64 -15.38 -8.91
#